data_59beaa9dda0f61c2066ebf1aae8dd191
#
_entry.id   59beaa9dda0f61c2066ebf1aae8dd191
#
_cell.length_a   1.000
_cell.length_b   1.000
_cell.length_c   1.000
_cell.angle_alpha   90.00
_cell.angle_beta   90.00
_cell.angle_gamma   90.00
#
_symmetry.space_group_name_H-M   'P 1'
#
loop_
_entity.id
_entity.type
_entity.pdbx_description
1 polymer ?
#
loop_
_entity_poly.entity_id
_entity_poly.type
_entity_poly.pdbx_seq_one_letter_code
_entity_poly.pdbx_strand_id
1 'polypeptide(L)' 'MVKKLYNEADKAVWFTICVQFTAESLGMPIKEVARMLNKYGIAEWLLSGYGSFHTQGYEYMSELITEKLVQMKVIAQV' A
#
# COMPACT_ATOMS: atom_id res chain seq x y z
N MET A 1 1.19 -12.76 29.34
CA MET A 1 0.73 -11.54 28.75
C MET A 1 0.92 -11.56 27.25
N VAL A 2 -0.03 -11.07 26.55
CA VAL A 2 0.01 -11.10 25.12
C VAL A 2 0.89 -9.97 24.60
N LYS A 3 1.87 -10.32 23.83
CA LYS A 3 2.70 -9.33 23.22
C LYS A 3 2.03 -8.82 21.96
N LYS A 4 2.21 -7.57 21.70
CA LYS A 4 1.72 -6.99 20.47
C LYS A 4 2.36 -7.72 19.29
N LEU A 5 1.54 -8.20 18.38
CA LEU A 5 2.03 -8.97 17.23
C LEU A 5 2.69 -8.09 16.19
N TYR A 6 2.21 -6.86 16.06
CA TYR A 6 2.73 -5.94 15.07
C TYR A 6 3.06 -4.63 15.73
N ASN A 7 4.19 -4.04 15.36
CA ASN A 7 4.53 -2.73 15.90
C ASN A 7 4.56 -1.72 14.75
N GLU A 8 4.68 -0.46 15.11
CA GLU A 8 4.60 0.61 14.13
C GLU A 8 5.76 0.57 13.14
N ALA A 9 6.93 0.14 13.59
CA ALA A 9 8.07 0.06 12.69
C ALA A 9 7.85 -1.01 11.62
N ASP A 10 7.28 -2.15 12.02
CA ASP A 10 6.99 -3.22 11.06
C ASP A 10 5.99 -2.76 10.02
N LYS A 11 4.96 -2.06 10.45
CA LYS A 11 3.94 -1.54 9.54
C LYS A 11 4.54 -0.53 8.58
N ALA A 12 5.41 0.34 9.07
CA ALA A 12 6.01 1.37 8.24
C ALA A 12 6.90 0.75 7.16
N VAL A 13 7.68 -0.25 7.53
CA VAL A 13 8.54 -0.94 6.55
C VAL A 13 7.69 -1.63 5.51
N TRP A 14 6.67 -2.35 5.96
CA TRP A 14 5.78 -3.05 5.04
C TRP A 14 5.10 -2.08 4.07
N PHE A 15 4.61 -0.98 4.60
CA PHE A 15 3.94 0.03 3.77
C PHE A 15 4.89 0.59 2.72
N THR A 16 6.12 0.90 3.15
CA THR A 16 7.12 1.43 2.23
C THR A 16 7.39 0.48 1.08
N ILE A 17 7.51 -0.81 1.37
CA ILE A 17 7.78 -1.80 0.34
C ILE A 17 6.58 -1.91 -0.61
N CYS A 18 5.36 -1.85 -0.07
CA CYS A 18 4.17 -1.86 -0.92
C CYS A 18 4.17 -0.68 -1.87
N VAL A 19 4.56 0.50 -1.37
CA VAL A 19 4.62 1.70 -2.21
C VAL A 19 5.67 1.51 -3.30
N GLN A 20 6.82 0.95 -2.96
CA GLN A 20 7.89 0.73 -3.93
C GLN A 20 7.44 -0.21 -5.05
N PHE A 21 6.81 -1.32 -4.69
CA PHE A 21 6.33 -2.27 -5.69
C PHE A 21 5.26 -1.63 -6.59
N THR A 22 4.38 -0.84 -5.99
CA THR A 22 3.32 -0.18 -6.76
C THR A 22 3.92 0.86 -7.70
N ALA A 23 4.88 1.62 -7.21
CA ALA A 23 5.53 2.64 -8.02
C ALA A 23 6.23 2.02 -9.23
N GLU A 24 6.94 0.92 -9.01
CA GLU A 24 7.61 0.21 -10.08
C GLU A 24 6.61 -0.28 -11.11
N SER A 25 5.53 -0.86 -10.62
CA SER A 25 4.49 -1.40 -11.50
C SER A 25 3.84 -0.32 -12.35
N LEU A 26 3.66 0.86 -11.78
CA LEU A 26 3.00 1.96 -12.48
C LEU A 26 3.98 2.84 -13.26
N GLY A 27 5.27 2.65 -13.06
CA GLY A 27 6.26 3.50 -13.70
C GLY A 27 6.23 4.91 -13.17
N MET A 28 5.93 5.07 -11.88
CA MET A 28 5.81 6.38 -11.25
C MET A 28 6.83 6.53 -10.14
N PRO A 29 7.20 7.77 -9.81
CA PRO A 29 8.08 8.01 -8.66
C PRO A 29 7.43 7.56 -7.36
N ILE A 30 8.24 7.02 -6.46
CA ILE A 30 7.75 6.55 -5.17
C ILE A 30 7.02 7.66 -4.41
N LYS A 31 7.59 8.86 -4.44
CA LYS A 31 6.99 10.01 -3.76
C LYS A 31 5.58 10.30 -4.25
N GLU A 32 5.39 10.17 -5.55
CA GLU A 32 4.09 10.45 -6.15
C GLU A 32 3.07 9.42 -5.70
N VAL A 33 3.45 8.15 -5.70
CA VAL A 33 2.56 7.10 -5.27
C VAL A 33 2.19 7.27 -3.80
N ALA A 34 3.19 7.54 -2.97
CA ALA A 34 2.95 7.75 -1.54
C ALA A 34 1.99 8.91 -1.32
N ARG A 35 2.15 9.99 -2.09
CA ARG A 35 1.29 11.16 -1.96
C ARG A 35 -0.15 10.81 -2.32
N MET A 36 -0.33 10.06 -3.40
CA MET A 36 -1.67 9.64 -3.82
C MET A 36 -2.33 8.77 -2.75
N LEU A 37 -1.59 7.81 -2.21
CA LEU A 37 -2.16 6.91 -1.22
C LEU A 37 -2.58 7.66 0.04
N ASN A 38 -1.79 8.64 0.45
CA ASN A 38 -2.14 9.45 1.61
C ASN A 38 -3.35 10.34 1.33
N LYS A 39 -3.35 10.97 0.17
CA LYS A 39 -4.39 11.94 -0.17
C LYS A 39 -5.77 11.29 -0.25
N TYR A 40 -5.84 10.08 -0.77
CA TYR A 40 -7.12 9.43 -1.03
C TYR A 40 -7.49 8.40 0.03
N GLY A 41 -6.79 8.40 1.17
CA GLY A 41 -7.14 7.53 2.28
C GLY A 41 -6.75 6.08 2.12
N ILE A 42 -6.03 5.76 1.05
CA ILE A 42 -5.64 4.38 0.79
C ILE A 42 -4.55 3.93 1.77
N ALA A 43 -3.66 4.86 2.14
CA ALA A 43 -2.61 4.55 3.10
C ALA A 43 -3.23 4.08 4.43
N GLU A 44 -4.24 4.80 4.89
CA GLU A 44 -4.91 4.46 6.14
C GLU A 44 -5.61 3.11 6.03
N TRP A 45 -6.25 2.88 4.89
CA TRP A 45 -6.91 1.61 4.63
C TRP A 45 -5.92 0.45 4.68
N LEU A 46 -4.75 0.63 4.05
CA LEU A 46 -3.72 -0.40 4.06
C LEU A 46 -3.20 -0.67 5.45
N LEU A 47 -2.89 0.39 6.19
CA LEU A 47 -2.33 0.23 7.53
C LEU A 47 -3.34 -0.37 8.50
N SER A 48 -4.61 -0.02 8.34
CA SER A 48 -5.66 -0.61 9.15
C SER A 48 -5.80 -2.10 8.88
N GLY A 49 -5.54 -2.52 7.65
CA GLY A 49 -5.66 -3.92 7.27
C GLY A 49 -4.36 -4.69 7.35
N TYR A 50 -3.34 -4.13 7.96
CA TYR A 50 -2.01 -4.74 7.99
C TYR A 50 -2.06 -6.20 8.43
N GLY A 51 -2.85 -6.51 9.46
CA GLY A 51 -2.92 -7.85 9.99
C GLY A 51 -3.25 -8.89 8.93
N SER A 52 -4.16 -8.56 8.02
CA SER A 52 -4.53 -9.44 6.93
C SER A 52 -3.62 -9.27 5.73
N PHE A 53 -3.35 -8.02 5.38
CA PHE A 53 -2.63 -7.71 4.14
C PHE A 53 -1.18 -8.16 4.16
N HIS A 54 -0.52 -8.08 5.32
CA HIS A 54 0.91 -8.35 5.34
C HIS A 54 1.26 -9.81 5.07
N THR A 55 0.26 -10.68 5.09
CA THR A 55 0.48 -12.10 4.76
C THR A 55 0.44 -12.34 3.25
N GLN A 56 0.07 -11.34 2.48
CA GLN A 56 0.03 -11.43 1.02
C GLN A 56 1.37 -11.02 0.44
N GLY A 57 1.66 -11.52 -0.75
CA GLY A 57 2.88 -11.12 -1.43
C GLY A 57 2.80 -9.67 -1.89
N TYR A 58 3.96 -9.06 -2.07
CA TYR A 58 4.01 -7.66 -2.47
C TYR A 58 3.47 -7.44 -3.88
N GLU A 59 3.63 -8.42 -4.76
CA GLU A 59 3.05 -8.31 -6.10
C GLU A 59 1.54 -8.24 -6.04
N TYR A 60 0.96 -9.09 -5.20
CA TYR A 60 -0.48 -9.08 -5.01
C TYR A 60 -0.93 -7.75 -4.43
N MET A 61 -0.20 -7.25 -3.45
CA MET A 61 -0.55 -5.96 -2.84
C MET A 61 -0.44 -4.82 -3.83
N SER A 62 0.57 -4.87 -4.68
CA SER A 62 0.73 -3.85 -5.71
C SER A 62 -0.46 -3.83 -6.66
N GLU A 63 -0.93 -5.01 -7.05
CA GLU A 63 -2.09 -5.11 -7.92
C GLU A 63 -3.34 -4.59 -7.22
N LEU A 64 -3.49 -4.95 -5.97
CA LEU A 64 -4.66 -4.52 -5.19
C LEU A 64 -4.69 -3.00 -5.03
N ILE A 65 -3.54 -2.41 -4.76
CA ILE A 65 -3.45 -0.96 -4.61
C ILE A 65 -3.75 -0.27 -5.94
N THR A 66 -3.18 -0.79 -7.03
CA THR A 66 -3.43 -0.25 -8.35
C THR A 66 -4.91 -0.30 -8.68
N GLU A 67 -5.53 -1.43 -8.39
CA GLU A 67 -6.96 -1.61 -8.63
C GLU A 67 -7.78 -0.58 -7.85
N LYS A 68 -7.37 -0.34 -6.61
CA LYS A 68 -8.06 0.64 -5.78
C LYS A 68 -7.94 2.05 -6.37
N LEU A 69 -6.75 2.39 -6.85
CA LEU A 69 -6.54 3.69 -7.46
C LEU A 69 -7.36 3.86 -8.73
N VAL A 70 -7.48 2.79 -9.53
CA VAL A 70 -8.29 2.83 -10.73
C VAL A 70 -9.76 2.98 -10.38
N GLN A 71 -10.22 2.22 -9.41
CA GLN A 71 -11.62 2.28 -8.98
C GLN A 71 -12.01 3.65 -8.48
N MET A 72 -11.09 4.32 -7.80
CA MET A 72 -11.32 5.66 -7.28
C MET A 72 -11.07 6.74 -8.32
N LYS A 73 -10.70 6.34 -9.53
CA LYS A 73 -10.43 7.23 -10.65
C LYS A 73 -9.28 8.19 -10.37
N VAL A 74 -8.33 7.74 -9.56
CA VAL A 74 -7.12 8.51 -9.29
C VAL A 74 -6.15 8.36 -10.46
N ILE A 75 -6.10 7.15 -11.04
CA ILE A 75 -5.29 6.92 -12.23
C ILE A 75 -6.17 6.25 -13.28
N ALA A 76 -5.72 6.34 -14.52
CA ALA A 76 -6.45 5.73 -15.62
C ALA A 76 -6.19 4.22 -15.64
N GLN A 77 -7.17 3.47 -16.09
CA GLN A 77 -7.00 2.05 -16.27
C GLN A 77 -6.07 1.80 -17.46
N VAL A 78 -5.15 0.87 -17.24
CA VAL A 78 -4.16 0.56 -18.27
C VAL A 78 -4.59 -0.62 -19.09
#